data_83ea630f8f66ae7cd5fcc71348ffe7a3
#
_entry.id   83ea630f8f66ae7cd5fcc71348ffe7a3
#
_cell.length_a   1.000
_cell.length_b   1.000
_cell.length_c   1.000
_cell.angle_alpha   90.00
_cell.angle_beta   90.00
_cell.angle_gamma   90.00
#
_symmetry.space_group_name_H-M   'P 1'
#
loop_
_entity.id
_entity.type
_entity.pdbx_description
1 polymer ?
#
loop_
_entity_poly.entity_id
_entity_poly.type
_entity_poly.pdbx_seq_one_letter_code
_entity_poly.pdbx_strand_id
1 'polypeptide(L)'
;MMKLFKVGLAAVCALLLVGALAIIPSASAESFKFGVSKPGGAWYPIGTAIQRLMDKDYGDKVSLDIGGGVANALNAMSGKIAMGLTFASTVADALNGRGPFKGKDASDLRIAAVQYNQMMCWVVWADSGITHWSQLKGKRVSAMPKRFSAQALNKDMLKGLGMSYKDFSKTLHLGFNDSVSQMKDGHIDAFMGPGERAYAPIIQLAAHKPIRILNFTNEDISKIRSVQPALVPVTLEKKYYNRAEDAQVVQTYQIIVTNKNVSENLVYKVAKAMYGNLDYMKKLNPNFKRVNTKSATQDLGAKRHRGLTKYLKEVGAL
;
A
#
# COMPACT_ATOMS: atom_id res chain seq x y z
N MET A 1 -72.25 -30.63 -27.92
CA MET A 1 -71.60 -30.55 -26.62
C MET A 1 -70.07 -30.78 -26.70
N MET A 2 -69.35 -30.31 -27.75
CA MET A 2 -67.92 -30.66 -27.98
C MET A 2 -67.06 -29.48 -28.45
N LYS A 3 -67.48 -28.21 -28.20
CA LYS A 3 -66.72 -26.99 -28.55
C LYS A 3 -66.30 -26.12 -27.35
N LEU A 4 -66.79 -26.44 -26.15
CA LEU A 4 -66.42 -25.64 -24.94
C LEU A 4 -65.17 -26.13 -24.15
N PHE A 5 -64.65 -27.33 -24.50
CA PHE A 5 -63.49 -27.90 -23.75
C PHE A 5 -62.09 -27.51 -24.29
N LYS A 6 -62.04 -26.89 -25.49
CA LYS A 6 -60.73 -26.52 -26.11
C LYS A 6 -60.26 -25.13 -25.78
N VAL A 7 -61.05 -24.26 -25.17
CA VAL A 7 -60.65 -22.88 -24.83
C VAL A 7 -60.06 -22.79 -23.42
N GLY A 8 -60.41 -23.73 -22.54
CA GLY A 8 -59.90 -23.74 -21.18
C GLY A 8 -58.42 -24.16 -21.02
N LEU A 9 -57.92 -24.99 -21.94
CA LEU A 9 -56.53 -25.52 -21.79
C LEU A 9 -55.46 -24.57 -22.34
N ALA A 10 -55.81 -23.71 -23.30
CA ALA A 10 -54.88 -22.69 -23.84
C ALA A 10 -54.68 -21.49 -22.88
N ALA A 11 -55.68 -21.16 -22.07
CA ALA A 11 -55.60 -20.07 -21.11
C ALA A 11 -54.76 -20.41 -19.85
N VAL A 12 -54.72 -21.70 -19.45
CA VAL A 12 -53.94 -22.17 -18.30
C VAL A 12 -52.44 -22.28 -18.64
N CYS A 13 -52.11 -22.63 -19.90
CA CYS A 13 -50.71 -22.67 -20.34
C CYS A 13 -50.11 -21.27 -20.54
N ALA A 14 -50.90 -20.24 -20.86
CA ALA A 14 -50.44 -18.87 -20.99
C ALA A 14 -50.14 -18.19 -19.62
N LEU A 15 -50.84 -18.59 -18.54
CA LEU A 15 -50.63 -18.10 -17.21
C LEU A 15 -49.40 -18.70 -16.48
N LEU A 16 -48.91 -19.86 -16.95
CA LEU A 16 -47.70 -20.50 -16.38
C LEU A 16 -46.39 -20.01 -17.04
N LEU A 17 -46.46 -19.31 -18.17
CA LEU A 17 -45.28 -18.75 -18.86
C LEU A 17 -44.90 -17.33 -18.38
N VAL A 18 -45.73 -16.64 -17.61
CA VAL A 18 -45.46 -15.29 -17.07
C VAL A 18 -44.79 -15.36 -15.69
N GLY A 19 -44.73 -16.53 -15.06
CA GLY A 19 -44.13 -16.72 -13.72
C GLY A 19 -42.64 -16.97 -13.66
N ALA A 20 -41.94 -17.07 -14.81
CA ALA A 20 -40.49 -17.25 -14.86
C ALA A 20 -39.76 -15.96 -15.29
N LEU A 21 -40.22 -14.80 -14.86
CA LEU A 21 -39.34 -13.65 -14.71
C LEU A 21 -38.33 -14.02 -13.61
N ALA A 22 -37.17 -14.53 -14.06
CA ALA A 22 -36.03 -14.75 -13.20
C ALA A 22 -35.89 -13.51 -12.31
N ILE A 23 -36.13 -13.67 -11.02
CA ILE A 23 -35.65 -12.72 -10.00
C ILE A 23 -34.15 -12.78 -10.13
N ILE A 24 -33.60 -11.97 -11.06
CA ILE A 24 -32.18 -11.65 -11.06
C ILE A 24 -32.00 -10.98 -9.69
N PRO A 25 -31.26 -11.59 -8.75
CA PRO A 25 -31.02 -10.92 -7.50
C PRO A 25 -30.36 -9.59 -7.85
N SER A 26 -31.11 -8.50 -7.75
CA SER A 26 -30.59 -7.16 -7.86
C SER A 26 -29.49 -7.10 -6.80
N ALA A 27 -28.24 -7.02 -7.23
CA ALA A 27 -27.13 -6.90 -6.29
C ALA A 27 -27.43 -5.65 -5.46
N SER A 28 -27.89 -5.87 -4.23
CA SER A 28 -28.26 -4.79 -3.32
C SER A 28 -27.05 -3.88 -3.19
N ALA A 29 -27.26 -2.59 -3.47
CA ALA A 29 -26.22 -1.59 -3.27
C ALA A 29 -25.76 -1.64 -1.81
N GLU A 30 -24.46 -1.76 -1.61
CA GLU A 30 -23.86 -1.82 -0.29
C GLU A 30 -23.43 -0.42 0.17
N SER A 31 -23.50 -0.16 1.48
CA SER A 31 -22.98 1.07 2.09
C SER A 31 -21.86 0.71 3.04
N PHE A 32 -20.68 1.31 2.88
CA PHE A 32 -19.55 1.01 3.75
C PHE A 32 -18.62 2.22 3.96
N LYS A 33 -17.81 2.15 5.03
CA LYS A 33 -16.78 3.14 5.34
C LYS A 33 -15.43 2.71 4.80
N PHE A 34 -14.71 3.64 4.17
CA PHE A 34 -13.39 3.46 3.61
C PHE A 34 -12.38 4.43 4.23
N GLY A 35 -11.35 3.91 4.91
CA GLY A 35 -10.34 4.69 5.62
C GLY A 35 -9.31 5.32 4.67
N VAL A 36 -9.11 6.63 4.82
CA VAL A 36 -8.17 7.44 4.02
C VAL A 36 -7.25 8.28 4.92
N SER A 37 -6.41 9.13 4.33
CA SER A 37 -5.70 10.20 5.03
C SER A 37 -6.50 11.51 5.02
N LYS A 38 -6.00 12.53 5.71
CA LYS A 38 -6.56 13.89 5.64
C LYS A 38 -6.57 14.42 4.20
N PRO A 39 -7.49 15.33 3.85
CA PRO A 39 -7.42 16.10 2.61
C PRO A 39 -6.03 16.73 2.42
N GLY A 40 -5.54 16.75 1.20
CA GLY A 40 -4.16 17.16 0.87
C GLY A 40 -3.13 16.03 0.96
N GLY A 41 -3.44 14.90 1.60
CA GLY A 41 -2.60 13.69 1.58
C GLY A 41 -2.86 12.83 0.33
N ALA A 42 -1.86 12.07 -0.10
CA ALA A 42 -1.92 11.24 -1.32
C ALA A 42 -3.03 10.17 -1.31
N TRP A 43 -3.52 9.76 -0.16
CA TRP A 43 -4.56 8.73 -0.03
C TRP A 43 -5.98 9.27 -0.16
N TYR A 44 -6.20 10.55 0.07
CA TYR A 44 -7.53 11.15 -0.03
C TYR A 44 -8.09 11.06 -1.46
N PRO A 45 -7.35 11.49 -2.51
CA PRO A 45 -7.79 11.31 -3.89
C PRO A 45 -8.03 9.85 -4.29
N ILE A 46 -7.25 8.91 -3.73
CA ILE A 46 -7.45 7.47 -3.99
C ILE A 46 -8.78 7.00 -3.41
N GLY A 47 -9.09 7.38 -2.17
CA GLY A 47 -10.39 7.07 -1.56
C GLY A 47 -11.57 7.67 -2.31
N THR A 48 -11.45 8.91 -2.75
CA THR A 48 -12.47 9.58 -3.60
C THR A 48 -12.65 8.85 -4.94
N ALA A 49 -11.55 8.35 -5.53
CA ALA A 49 -11.65 7.54 -6.76
C ALA A 49 -12.39 6.23 -6.51
N ILE A 50 -12.07 5.50 -5.44
CA ILE A 50 -12.79 4.27 -5.05
C ILE A 50 -14.28 4.58 -4.82
N GLN A 51 -14.60 5.64 -4.06
CA GLN A 51 -15.97 6.08 -3.84
C GLN A 51 -16.74 6.27 -5.16
N ARG A 52 -16.14 7.01 -6.11
CA ARG A 52 -16.74 7.28 -7.41
C ARG A 52 -16.92 6.02 -8.26
N LEU A 53 -15.92 5.15 -8.28
CA LEU A 53 -15.96 3.91 -9.06
C LEU A 53 -16.99 2.93 -8.48
N MET A 54 -17.07 2.80 -7.16
CA MET A 54 -18.05 1.92 -6.51
C MET A 54 -19.48 2.41 -6.72
N ASP A 55 -19.72 3.72 -6.66
CA ASP A 55 -21.06 4.28 -6.98
C ASP A 55 -21.42 4.08 -8.45
N LYS A 56 -20.49 4.40 -9.37
CA LYS A 56 -20.70 4.30 -10.81
C LYS A 56 -20.94 2.86 -11.28
N ASP A 57 -20.08 1.93 -10.85
CA ASP A 57 -20.04 0.58 -11.41
C ASP A 57 -20.97 -0.41 -10.68
N TYR A 58 -21.36 -0.10 -9.43
CA TYR A 58 -22.13 -1.00 -8.55
C TYR A 58 -23.28 -0.33 -7.80
N GLY A 59 -23.42 1.00 -7.86
CA GLY A 59 -24.40 1.74 -7.05
C GLY A 59 -24.07 1.81 -5.56
N ASP A 60 -22.89 1.28 -5.16
CA ASP A 60 -22.47 1.20 -3.75
C ASP A 60 -22.13 2.58 -3.18
N LYS A 61 -22.52 2.83 -1.93
CA LYS A 61 -22.26 4.12 -1.25
C LYS A 61 -21.07 4.01 -0.32
N VAL A 62 -20.02 4.77 -0.62
CA VAL A 62 -18.78 4.78 0.17
C VAL A 62 -18.68 6.07 0.97
N SER A 63 -18.53 5.97 2.28
CA SER A 63 -18.20 7.09 3.16
C SER A 63 -16.71 7.08 3.50
N LEU A 64 -16.02 8.20 3.32
CA LEU A 64 -14.60 8.30 3.66
C LEU A 64 -14.41 8.54 5.16
N ASP A 65 -13.61 7.69 5.82
CA ASP A 65 -13.20 7.85 7.22
C ASP A 65 -11.76 8.42 7.27
N ILE A 66 -11.59 9.60 7.84
CA ILE A 66 -10.30 10.29 7.88
C ILE A 66 -9.50 9.79 9.08
N GLY A 67 -8.44 9.01 8.82
CA GLY A 67 -7.58 8.45 9.87
C GLY A 67 -6.10 8.56 9.53
N GLY A 68 -5.62 7.64 8.76
CA GLY A 68 -4.20 7.41 8.43
C GLY A 68 -3.82 5.97 8.70
N GLY A 69 -2.65 5.52 8.26
CA GLY A 69 -2.32 4.10 8.12
C GLY A 69 -2.58 3.26 9.37
N VAL A 70 -2.11 3.70 10.53
CA VAL A 70 -2.30 2.98 11.80
C VAL A 70 -3.77 3.00 12.23
N ALA A 71 -4.42 4.18 12.15
CA ALA A 71 -5.82 4.30 12.52
C ALA A 71 -6.72 3.46 11.60
N ASN A 72 -6.45 3.46 10.30
CA ASN A 72 -7.19 2.64 9.34
C ASN A 72 -7.05 1.15 9.64
N ALA A 73 -5.85 0.67 9.99
CA ALA A 73 -5.64 -0.72 10.39
C ALA A 73 -6.41 -1.07 11.68
N LEU A 74 -6.37 -0.21 12.71
CA LEU A 74 -7.13 -0.38 13.95
C LEU A 74 -8.65 -0.37 13.70
N ASN A 75 -9.13 0.54 12.85
CA ASN A 75 -10.54 0.65 12.50
C ASN A 75 -11.02 -0.56 11.67
N ALA A 76 -10.21 -1.08 10.75
CA ALA A 76 -10.52 -2.30 10.01
C ALA A 76 -10.53 -3.53 10.93
N MET A 77 -9.59 -3.60 11.88
CA MET A 77 -9.52 -4.67 12.87
C MET A 77 -10.77 -4.72 13.75
N SER A 78 -11.26 -3.56 14.20
CA SER A 78 -12.48 -3.45 15.04
C SER A 78 -13.80 -3.49 14.26
N GLY A 79 -13.76 -3.55 12.91
CA GLY A 79 -14.94 -3.49 12.07
C GLY A 79 -15.58 -2.08 11.94
N LYS A 80 -14.94 -1.04 12.47
CA LYS A 80 -15.43 0.34 12.34
C LYS A 80 -15.45 0.83 10.89
N ILE A 81 -14.52 0.34 10.07
CA ILE A 81 -14.47 0.52 8.62
C ILE A 81 -14.39 -0.84 7.94
N ALA A 82 -14.96 -0.96 6.75
CA ALA A 82 -14.84 -2.19 5.97
C ALA A 82 -13.43 -2.36 5.39
N MET A 83 -12.87 -1.30 4.88
CA MET A 83 -11.55 -1.27 4.26
C MET A 83 -10.87 0.07 4.49
N GLY A 84 -9.54 0.14 4.33
CA GLY A 84 -8.82 1.42 4.42
C GLY A 84 -7.40 1.34 3.89
N LEU A 85 -6.85 2.50 3.57
CA LEU A 85 -5.48 2.63 3.07
C LEU A 85 -4.47 2.56 4.22
N THR A 86 -3.46 1.73 4.04
CA THR A 86 -2.35 1.57 4.98
C THR A 86 -1.10 1.06 4.26
N PHE A 87 -0.06 0.71 5.00
CA PHE A 87 1.10 -0.01 4.48
C PHE A 87 1.06 -1.48 4.87
N ALA A 88 1.62 -2.35 4.04
CA ALA A 88 1.79 -3.76 4.37
C ALA A 88 2.55 -3.95 5.69
N SER A 89 3.57 -3.11 5.94
CA SER A 89 4.32 -3.08 7.20
C SER A 89 3.45 -2.78 8.42
N THR A 90 2.46 -1.90 8.30
CA THR A 90 1.53 -1.61 9.41
C THR A 90 0.68 -2.83 9.76
N VAL A 91 0.26 -3.61 8.77
CA VAL A 91 -0.47 -4.87 9.00
C VAL A 91 0.45 -5.93 9.58
N ALA A 92 1.70 -6.03 9.10
CA ALA A 92 2.69 -6.92 9.69
C ALA A 92 2.98 -6.56 11.16
N ASP A 93 3.05 -5.28 11.50
CA ASP A 93 3.19 -4.81 12.89
C ASP A 93 1.97 -5.20 13.74
N ALA A 94 0.76 -5.07 13.19
CA ALA A 94 -0.46 -5.47 13.87
C ALA A 94 -0.47 -6.97 14.18
N LEU A 95 -0.17 -7.81 13.18
CA LEU A 95 -0.11 -9.26 13.30
C LEU A 95 0.96 -9.74 14.30
N ASN A 96 2.02 -8.96 14.48
CA ASN A 96 3.09 -9.25 15.44
C ASN A 96 2.94 -8.50 16.78
N GLY A 97 1.80 -7.86 17.02
CA GLY A 97 1.51 -7.15 18.28
C GLY A 97 2.48 -6.00 18.57
N ARG A 98 3.00 -5.32 17.54
CA ARG A 98 4.00 -4.26 17.70
C ARG A 98 3.36 -2.87 17.81
N GLY A 99 4.03 -1.97 18.54
CA GLY A 99 3.63 -0.57 18.66
C GLY A 99 2.18 -0.40 19.17
N PRO A 100 1.33 0.34 18.47
CA PRO A 100 -0.06 0.59 18.86
C PRO A 100 -0.96 -0.67 18.90
N PHE A 101 -0.46 -1.78 18.39
CA PHE A 101 -1.20 -3.06 18.30
C PHE A 101 -0.86 -4.02 19.45
N LYS A 102 0.01 -3.62 20.39
CA LYS A 102 0.37 -4.45 21.55
C LYS A 102 -0.87 -4.86 22.33
N GLY A 103 -1.01 -6.18 22.60
CA GLY A 103 -2.14 -6.74 23.32
C GLY A 103 -3.46 -6.79 22.55
N LYS A 104 -3.43 -6.55 21.23
CA LYS A 104 -4.62 -6.61 20.37
C LYS A 104 -4.53 -7.81 19.43
N ASP A 105 -5.66 -8.49 19.21
CA ASP A 105 -5.75 -9.55 18.21
C ASP A 105 -5.99 -8.95 16.82
N ALA A 106 -5.00 -9.08 15.96
CA ALA A 106 -5.05 -8.64 14.57
C ALA A 106 -5.14 -9.80 13.57
N SER A 107 -5.33 -11.05 14.04
CA SER A 107 -5.32 -12.27 13.21
C SER A 107 -6.32 -12.24 12.05
N ASP A 108 -7.34 -11.40 12.14
CA ASP A 108 -8.40 -11.22 11.15
C ASP A 108 -8.08 -10.19 10.06
N LEU A 109 -6.99 -9.43 10.19
CA LEU A 109 -6.59 -8.49 9.15
C LEU A 109 -6.16 -9.21 7.86
N ARG A 110 -6.57 -8.65 6.73
CA ARG A 110 -6.28 -9.16 5.38
C ARG A 110 -5.91 -8.02 4.44
N ILE A 111 -5.20 -8.37 3.37
CA ILE A 111 -4.93 -7.47 2.23
C ILE A 111 -6.10 -7.59 1.25
N ALA A 112 -6.77 -6.47 0.98
CA ALA A 112 -7.86 -6.36 0.00
C ALA A 112 -7.37 -5.92 -1.39
N ALA A 113 -6.29 -5.14 -1.46
CA ALA A 113 -5.61 -4.80 -2.70
C ALA A 113 -4.19 -4.30 -2.39
N VAL A 114 -3.29 -4.45 -3.37
CA VAL A 114 -1.92 -3.92 -3.30
C VAL A 114 -1.79 -2.80 -4.30
N GLN A 115 -1.27 -1.68 -3.83
CA GLN A 115 -1.06 -0.48 -4.64
C GLN A 115 0.41 -0.36 -5.05
N TYR A 116 0.92 0.85 -5.14
CA TYR A 116 2.30 1.11 -5.49
C TYR A 116 3.24 0.92 -4.29
N ASN A 117 4.49 0.66 -4.62
CA ASN A 117 5.57 0.45 -3.65
C ASN A 117 6.21 1.77 -3.22
N GLN A 118 6.80 1.75 -2.04
CA GLN A 118 7.64 2.81 -1.50
C GLN A 118 8.98 2.21 -1.10
N MET A 119 10.05 2.67 -1.76
CA MET A 119 11.41 2.21 -1.47
C MET A 119 11.97 2.90 -0.23
N MET A 120 12.80 2.17 0.51
CA MET A 120 13.52 2.65 1.68
C MET A 120 15.01 2.56 1.39
N CYS A 121 15.71 3.69 1.40
CA CYS A 121 17.12 3.76 1.09
C CYS A 121 17.83 4.87 1.88
N TRP A 122 19.13 4.72 2.08
CA TRP A 122 20.00 5.76 2.59
C TRP A 122 20.72 6.46 1.44
N VAL A 123 20.67 7.78 1.44
CA VAL A 123 21.29 8.64 0.42
C VAL A 123 22.48 9.37 1.06
N VAL A 124 23.61 9.32 0.37
CA VAL A 124 24.85 10.03 0.74
C VAL A 124 25.43 10.71 -0.50
N TRP A 125 26.37 11.64 -0.31
CA TRP A 125 27.17 12.15 -1.43
C TRP A 125 28.09 11.05 -1.97
N ALA A 126 28.29 10.98 -3.28
CA ALA A 126 29.11 9.95 -3.91
C ALA A 126 30.58 10.03 -3.46
N ASP A 127 31.06 11.23 -3.17
CA ASP A 127 32.43 11.54 -2.72
C ASP A 127 32.59 11.58 -1.18
N SER A 128 31.56 11.22 -0.42
CA SER A 128 31.62 11.21 1.06
C SER A 128 32.53 10.13 1.66
N GLY A 129 33.01 9.19 0.85
CA GLY A 129 33.70 7.99 1.33
C GLY A 129 32.78 6.93 1.95
N ILE A 130 31.47 7.23 2.11
CA ILE A 130 30.49 6.29 2.66
C ILE A 130 29.99 5.40 1.52
N THR A 131 30.37 4.12 1.57
CA THR A 131 29.98 3.13 0.55
C THR A 131 29.06 2.03 1.10
N HIS A 132 29.01 1.89 2.42
CA HIS A 132 28.23 0.88 3.11
C HIS A 132 27.44 1.49 4.28
N TRP A 133 26.24 0.96 4.55
CA TRP A 133 25.35 1.46 5.61
C TRP A 133 25.98 1.45 7.03
N SER A 134 26.89 0.49 7.31
CA SER A 134 27.56 0.42 8.62
C SER A 134 28.47 1.63 8.90
N GLN A 135 28.94 2.32 7.85
CA GLN A 135 29.76 3.53 7.97
C GLN A 135 28.94 4.78 8.34
N LEU A 136 27.62 4.63 8.45
CA LEU A 136 26.75 5.68 9.00
C LEU A 136 26.89 5.83 10.51
N LYS A 137 27.52 4.88 11.21
CA LYS A 137 27.83 5.04 12.64
C LYS A 137 28.66 6.32 12.89
N GLY A 138 28.26 7.10 13.89
CA GLY A 138 28.89 8.38 14.20
C GLY A 138 28.58 9.52 13.21
N LYS A 139 27.79 9.30 12.16
CA LYS A 139 27.43 10.36 11.20
C LYS A 139 26.18 11.13 11.65
N ARG A 140 26.03 12.34 11.08
CA ARG A 140 24.84 13.17 11.26
C ARG A 140 23.80 12.76 10.21
N VAL A 141 22.61 12.37 10.63
CA VAL A 141 21.60 11.84 9.70
C VAL A 141 20.24 12.52 9.86
N SER A 142 19.44 12.48 8.81
CA SER A 142 18.01 12.75 8.88
C SER A 142 17.22 11.48 8.66
N ALA A 143 16.30 11.18 9.59
CA ALA A 143 15.57 9.91 9.68
C ALA A 143 14.07 10.13 9.67
N MET A 144 13.54 10.92 8.78
CA MET A 144 12.13 11.21 8.61
C MET A 144 11.39 11.75 9.86
N PRO A 145 10.33 12.53 9.72
CA PRO A 145 9.57 13.07 10.85
C PRO A 145 9.05 11.97 11.77
N LYS A 146 9.11 12.22 13.08
CA LYS A 146 8.50 11.33 14.07
C LYS A 146 7.03 11.10 13.75
N ARG A 147 6.52 9.90 14.04
CA ARG A 147 5.15 9.45 13.74
C ARG A 147 4.85 9.16 12.26
N PHE A 148 5.79 9.33 11.33
CA PHE A 148 5.62 8.85 9.96
C PHE A 148 5.91 7.36 9.89
N SER A 149 5.14 6.62 9.08
CA SER A 149 5.38 5.19 8.84
C SER A 149 6.79 4.92 8.34
N ALA A 150 7.34 5.81 7.52
CA ALA A 150 8.71 5.71 7.03
C ALA A 150 9.75 5.78 8.16
N GLN A 151 9.51 6.56 9.21
CA GLN A 151 10.40 6.60 10.38
C GLN A 151 10.35 5.29 11.18
N ALA A 152 9.16 4.70 11.33
CA ALA A 152 9.01 3.39 11.97
C ALA A 152 9.73 2.30 11.16
N LEU A 153 9.55 2.30 9.83
CA LEU A 153 10.23 1.37 8.92
C LEU A 153 11.75 1.52 8.97
N ASN A 154 12.27 2.76 9.03
CA ASN A 154 13.70 2.99 9.18
C ASN A 154 14.23 2.43 10.51
N LYS A 155 13.47 2.59 11.59
CA LYS A 155 13.84 2.00 12.89
C LYS A 155 13.90 0.47 12.83
N ASP A 156 12.92 -0.16 12.16
CA ASP A 156 12.91 -1.62 11.98
C ASP A 156 14.08 -2.08 11.09
N MET A 157 14.39 -1.34 10.02
CA MET A 157 15.51 -1.61 9.14
C MET A 157 16.85 -1.52 9.89
N LEU A 158 17.05 -0.45 10.65
CA LEU A 158 18.24 -0.29 11.49
C LEU A 158 18.35 -1.42 12.51
N LYS A 159 17.25 -1.80 13.17
CA LYS A 159 17.23 -2.92 14.12
C LYS A 159 17.65 -4.23 13.47
N GLY A 160 17.17 -4.52 12.29
CA GLY A 160 17.57 -5.70 11.50
C GLY A 160 19.08 -5.70 11.20
N LEU A 161 19.64 -4.53 10.93
CA LEU A 161 21.07 -4.33 10.67
C LEU A 161 21.93 -4.22 11.95
N GLY A 162 21.35 -4.46 13.14
CA GLY A 162 22.07 -4.34 14.43
C GLY A 162 22.40 -2.90 14.80
N MET A 163 21.65 -1.93 14.30
CA MET A 163 21.83 -0.51 14.57
C MET A 163 20.57 0.14 15.17
N SER A 164 20.75 1.32 15.70
CA SER A 164 19.70 2.19 16.22
C SER A 164 20.03 3.66 15.98
N TYR A 165 19.11 4.56 16.28
CA TYR A 165 19.38 6.00 16.20
C TYR A 165 20.47 6.48 17.19
N LYS A 166 20.81 5.70 18.20
CA LYS A 166 21.88 6.00 19.15
C LYS A 166 23.30 5.83 18.55
N ASP A 167 23.38 5.09 17.45
CA ASP A 167 24.66 4.86 16.75
C ASP A 167 25.09 6.06 15.88
N PHE A 168 24.22 7.04 15.69
CA PHE A 168 24.52 8.28 14.96
C PHE A 168 24.98 9.39 15.94
N SER A 169 25.87 10.26 15.49
CA SER A 169 26.29 11.43 16.30
C SER A 169 25.16 12.45 16.45
N LYS A 170 24.28 12.54 15.42
CA LYS A 170 23.09 13.40 15.44
C LYS A 170 22.01 12.80 14.55
N THR A 171 20.78 12.72 15.08
CA THR A 171 19.61 12.31 14.30
C THR A 171 18.60 13.45 14.24
N LEU A 172 18.38 13.98 13.06
CA LEU A 172 17.31 14.93 12.76
C LEU A 172 16.07 14.16 12.27
N HIS A 173 14.90 14.71 12.52
CA HIS A 173 13.62 14.14 12.09
C HIS A 173 12.90 15.09 11.15
N LEU A 174 13.44 15.25 9.95
CA LEU A 174 13.02 16.24 8.96
C LEU A 174 12.22 15.59 7.82
N GLY A 175 11.42 16.41 7.15
CA GLY A 175 10.81 16.07 5.87
C GLY A 175 11.86 15.96 4.75
N PHE A 176 11.44 15.51 3.57
CA PHE A 176 12.39 15.29 2.48
C PHE A 176 13.06 16.55 1.99
N ASN A 177 12.29 17.62 1.75
CA ASN A 177 12.82 18.87 1.24
C ASN A 177 13.82 19.50 2.24
N ASP A 178 13.47 19.47 3.53
CA ASP A 178 14.35 19.95 4.58
C ASP A 178 15.63 19.11 4.68
N SER A 179 15.50 17.77 4.53
CA SER A 179 16.66 16.87 4.52
C SER A 179 17.59 17.16 3.33
N VAL A 180 17.02 17.43 2.15
CA VAL A 180 17.80 17.85 0.96
C VAL A 180 18.53 19.16 1.22
N SER A 181 17.88 20.18 1.78
CA SER A 181 18.49 21.45 2.15
C SER A 181 19.63 21.23 3.14
N GLN A 182 19.38 20.54 4.26
CA GLN A 182 20.38 20.26 5.28
C GLN A 182 21.59 19.48 4.75
N MET A 183 21.38 18.60 3.76
CA MET A 183 22.48 17.86 3.13
C MET A 183 23.31 18.75 2.19
N LYS A 184 22.67 19.66 1.42
CA LYS A 184 23.36 20.65 0.59
C LYS A 184 24.19 21.63 1.42
N ASP A 185 23.66 22.03 2.58
CA ASP A 185 24.31 22.95 3.52
C ASP A 185 25.39 22.27 4.38
N GLY A 186 25.62 20.96 4.20
CA GLY A 186 26.63 20.20 4.94
C GLY A 186 26.29 19.95 6.42
N HIS A 187 25.04 20.13 6.82
CA HIS A 187 24.60 19.91 8.20
C HIS A 187 24.29 18.45 8.53
N ILE A 188 24.06 17.61 7.51
CA ILE A 188 23.91 16.16 7.61
C ILE A 188 24.77 15.45 6.55
N ASP A 189 25.18 14.23 6.88
CA ASP A 189 26.03 13.38 6.03
C ASP A 189 25.20 12.38 5.22
N ALA A 190 24.00 12.04 5.71
CA ALA A 190 23.07 11.14 5.05
C ALA A 190 21.62 11.45 5.41
N PHE A 191 20.71 11.10 4.53
CA PHE A 191 19.31 11.03 4.92
C PHE A 191 18.67 9.73 4.45
N MET A 192 17.71 9.28 5.23
CA MET A 192 16.87 8.15 4.90
C MET A 192 15.62 8.65 4.16
N GLY A 193 15.45 8.17 2.97
CA GLY A 193 14.28 8.48 2.15
C GLY A 193 13.39 7.27 1.94
N PRO A 194 12.06 7.37 2.12
CA PRO A 194 11.16 6.62 1.28
C PRO A 194 11.31 7.24 -0.10
N GLY A 195 11.92 6.51 -1.00
CA GLY A 195 12.09 6.93 -2.40
C GLY A 195 11.12 6.19 -3.28
N GLU A 196 10.65 6.90 -4.29
CA GLU A 196 10.08 6.29 -5.47
C GLU A 196 11.16 6.27 -6.55
N ARG A 197 10.97 5.48 -7.58
CA ARG A 197 11.75 5.70 -8.80
C ARG A 197 11.47 7.11 -9.30
N ALA A 198 12.51 7.91 -9.53
CA ALA A 198 12.41 9.32 -9.91
C ALA A 198 11.70 10.21 -8.85
N TYR A 199 12.08 10.08 -7.59
CA TYR A 199 11.56 10.91 -6.50
C TYR A 199 12.14 12.33 -6.55
N ALA A 200 11.29 13.35 -6.65
CA ALA A 200 11.71 14.73 -6.91
C ALA A 200 12.78 15.28 -5.94
N PRO A 201 12.70 15.11 -4.62
CA PRO A 201 13.75 15.57 -3.70
C PRO A 201 15.13 14.94 -3.97
N ILE A 202 15.17 13.64 -4.32
CA ILE A 202 16.43 12.96 -4.64
C ILE A 202 16.94 13.40 -6.03
N ILE A 203 16.06 13.66 -6.99
CA ILE A 203 16.44 14.23 -8.29
C ILE A 203 17.09 15.61 -8.10
N GLN A 204 16.48 16.47 -7.27
CA GLN A 204 17.04 17.79 -6.96
C GLN A 204 18.40 17.71 -6.28
N LEU A 205 18.59 16.74 -5.40
CA LEU A 205 19.89 16.51 -4.76
C LEU A 205 20.93 16.03 -5.78
N ALA A 206 20.59 15.04 -6.60
CA ALA A 206 21.45 14.49 -7.64
C ALA A 206 21.83 15.49 -8.74
N ALA A 207 20.95 16.47 -9.00
CA ALA A 207 21.25 17.59 -9.92
C ALA A 207 22.25 18.59 -9.34
N HIS A 208 22.36 18.69 -8.02
CA HIS A 208 23.33 19.56 -7.36
C HIS A 208 24.72 18.92 -7.31
N LYS A 209 24.83 17.65 -6.94
CA LYS A 209 26.10 16.90 -6.82
C LYS A 209 25.81 15.39 -6.92
N PRO A 210 26.76 14.58 -7.45
CA PRO A 210 26.58 13.14 -7.52
C PRO A 210 26.28 12.52 -6.16
N ILE A 211 25.30 11.62 -6.14
CA ILE A 211 24.86 10.91 -4.94
C ILE A 211 25.16 9.41 -5.06
N ARG A 212 25.20 8.76 -3.90
CA ARG A 212 25.18 7.30 -3.78
C ARG A 212 23.95 6.88 -2.96
N ILE A 213 23.31 5.82 -3.42
CA ILE A 213 22.32 5.07 -2.64
C ILE A 213 23.08 3.88 -2.03
N LEU A 214 23.00 3.73 -0.71
CA LEU A 214 23.69 2.64 -0.03
C LEU A 214 23.01 1.30 -0.33
N ASN A 215 23.81 0.34 -0.77
CA ASN A 215 23.37 -0.98 -1.19
C ASN A 215 23.19 -1.90 0.04
N PHE A 216 22.19 -2.80 -0.02
CA PHE A 216 22.01 -3.90 0.93
C PHE A 216 22.37 -5.22 0.28
N THR A 217 23.13 -6.06 0.97
CA THR A 217 23.38 -7.44 0.55
C THR A 217 22.13 -8.30 0.77
N ASN A 218 22.12 -9.51 0.20
CA ASN A 218 21.04 -10.47 0.48
C ASN A 218 20.96 -10.83 1.98
N GLU A 219 22.12 -10.89 2.66
CA GLU A 219 22.17 -11.11 4.11
C GLU A 219 21.58 -9.94 4.89
N ASP A 220 21.89 -8.69 4.52
CA ASP A 220 21.29 -7.51 5.12
C ASP A 220 19.77 -7.52 4.97
N ILE A 221 19.30 -7.84 3.77
CA ILE A 221 17.85 -7.93 3.49
C ILE A 221 17.20 -9.03 4.32
N SER A 222 17.85 -10.19 4.46
CA SER A 222 17.36 -11.26 5.33
C SER A 222 17.23 -10.80 6.78
N LYS A 223 18.24 -10.11 7.31
CA LYS A 223 18.23 -9.52 8.66
C LYS A 223 17.14 -8.46 8.81
N ILE A 224 16.98 -7.58 7.83
CA ILE A 224 15.90 -6.58 7.82
C ILE A 224 14.53 -7.26 7.84
N ARG A 225 14.33 -8.28 7.01
CA ARG A 225 13.05 -9.00 6.89
C ARG A 225 12.71 -9.83 8.13
N SER A 226 13.70 -10.30 8.89
CA SER A 226 13.43 -10.99 10.17
C SER A 226 12.77 -10.07 11.19
N VAL A 227 13.00 -8.75 11.09
CA VAL A 227 12.34 -7.72 11.92
C VAL A 227 11.06 -7.22 11.27
N GLN A 228 11.09 -6.94 9.95
CA GLN A 228 9.96 -6.39 9.20
C GLN A 228 9.74 -7.17 7.89
N PRO A 229 8.95 -8.26 7.93
CA PRO A 229 8.76 -9.14 6.75
C PRO A 229 8.13 -8.44 5.54
N ALA A 230 7.42 -7.34 5.75
CA ALA A 230 6.83 -6.54 4.67
C ALA A 230 7.84 -5.64 3.93
N LEU A 231 9.12 -5.63 4.34
CA LEU A 231 10.20 -5.00 3.57
C LEU A 231 10.80 -6.04 2.62
N VAL A 232 10.42 -5.95 1.34
CA VAL A 232 10.88 -6.88 0.29
C VAL A 232 12.00 -6.25 -0.54
N PRO A 233 12.93 -7.05 -1.10
CA PRO A 233 14.03 -6.53 -1.90
C PRO A 233 13.54 -5.90 -3.21
N VAL A 234 14.28 -4.90 -3.68
CA VAL A 234 14.10 -4.28 -4.99
C VAL A 234 15.40 -3.67 -5.48
N THR A 235 15.65 -3.77 -6.79
CA THR A 235 16.71 -3.03 -7.44
C THR A 235 16.24 -1.64 -7.82
N LEU A 236 16.97 -0.62 -7.37
CA LEU A 236 16.83 0.75 -7.82
C LEU A 236 17.89 1.00 -8.90
N GLU A 237 17.46 1.05 -10.15
CA GLU A 237 18.33 1.15 -11.31
C GLU A 237 19.05 2.51 -11.33
N LYS A 238 20.32 2.51 -11.72
CA LYS A 238 21.20 3.70 -11.76
C LYS A 238 20.64 4.87 -12.58
N LYS A 239 19.87 4.58 -13.63
CA LYS A 239 19.24 5.58 -14.50
C LYS A 239 18.35 6.59 -13.76
N TYR A 240 17.80 6.17 -12.60
CA TYR A 240 16.95 7.04 -11.78
C TYR A 240 17.79 7.97 -10.94
N TYR A 241 18.52 8.71 -11.09
CA TYR A 241 19.31 9.72 -10.35
C TYR A 241 20.73 9.86 -10.91
N ASN A 242 20.93 9.40 -12.16
CA ASN A 242 22.20 9.49 -12.87
C ASN A 242 23.38 8.99 -12.00
N ARG A 243 23.23 7.80 -11.43
CA ARG A 243 24.24 7.19 -10.54
C ARG A 243 25.19 6.28 -11.33
N ALA A 244 26.35 5.98 -10.71
CA ALA A 244 27.34 5.07 -11.32
C ALA A 244 26.84 3.63 -11.41
N GLU A 245 26.06 3.15 -10.42
CA GLU A 245 25.66 1.76 -10.25
C GLU A 245 24.21 1.63 -9.80
N ASP A 246 23.63 0.45 -10.03
CA ASP A 246 22.39 0.04 -9.45
C ASP A 246 22.54 -0.14 -7.93
N ALA A 247 21.42 -0.04 -7.18
CA ALA A 247 21.43 -0.33 -5.76
C ALA A 247 20.32 -1.31 -5.40
N GLN A 248 20.65 -2.37 -4.68
CA GLN A 248 19.68 -3.22 -4.04
C GLN A 248 19.23 -2.57 -2.75
N VAL A 249 17.95 -2.29 -2.65
CA VAL A 249 17.32 -1.64 -1.50
C VAL A 249 16.09 -2.45 -1.07
N VAL A 250 15.37 -2.00 -0.05
CA VAL A 250 14.10 -2.61 0.35
C VAL A 250 12.93 -1.70 0.05
N GLN A 251 11.76 -2.29 -0.13
CA GLN A 251 10.51 -1.57 -0.38
C GLN A 251 9.38 -2.17 0.43
N THR A 252 8.38 -1.37 0.73
CA THR A 252 7.06 -1.81 1.20
C THR A 252 5.99 -1.38 0.23
N TYR A 253 4.78 -1.90 0.38
CA TYR A 253 3.65 -1.55 -0.47
C TYR A 253 2.59 -0.79 0.32
N GLN A 254 1.99 0.18 -0.32
CA GLN A 254 0.69 0.68 0.10
C GLN A 254 -0.35 -0.37 -0.27
N ILE A 255 -1.29 -0.59 0.62
CA ILE A 255 -2.33 -1.59 0.48
C ILE A 255 -3.68 -1.05 0.91
N ILE A 256 -4.73 -1.72 0.48
CA ILE A 256 -6.03 -1.63 1.11
C ILE A 256 -6.11 -2.79 2.11
N VAL A 257 -6.23 -2.44 3.40
CA VAL A 257 -6.45 -3.39 4.49
C VAL A 257 -7.94 -3.60 4.70
N THR A 258 -8.31 -4.81 5.12
CA THR A 258 -9.69 -5.21 5.44
C THR A 258 -9.69 -6.25 6.56
N ASN A 259 -10.88 -6.61 7.06
CA ASN A 259 -11.08 -7.73 7.97
C ASN A 259 -11.55 -8.97 7.19
N LYS A 260 -11.19 -10.18 7.62
CA LYS A 260 -11.61 -11.44 6.99
C LYS A 260 -13.13 -11.60 6.88
N ASN A 261 -13.88 -10.93 7.79
CA ASN A 261 -15.34 -11.02 7.90
C ASN A 261 -16.07 -10.08 6.92
N VAL A 262 -15.37 -9.17 6.24
CA VAL A 262 -15.96 -8.38 5.16
C VAL A 262 -16.37 -9.30 4.02
N SER A 263 -17.47 -9.00 3.32
CA SER A 263 -17.98 -9.87 2.28
C SER A 263 -16.97 -10.07 1.15
N GLU A 264 -16.91 -11.31 0.64
CA GLU A 264 -16.02 -11.62 -0.50
C GLU A 264 -16.35 -10.73 -1.70
N ASN A 265 -17.66 -10.55 -1.95
CA ASN A 265 -18.14 -9.76 -3.07
C ASN A 265 -17.72 -8.30 -2.96
N LEU A 266 -17.81 -7.68 -1.78
CA LEU A 266 -17.41 -6.28 -1.58
C LEU A 266 -15.93 -6.08 -1.84
N VAL A 267 -15.07 -6.95 -1.30
CA VAL A 267 -13.63 -6.85 -1.52
C VAL A 267 -13.25 -7.13 -2.97
N TYR A 268 -13.93 -8.09 -3.63
CA TYR A 268 -13.77 -8.36 -5.05
C TYR A 268 -14.13 -7.13 -5.90
N LYS A 269 -15.27 -6.49 -5.64
CA LYS A 269 -15.70 -5.26 -6.35
C LYS A 269 -14.66 -4.14 -6.21
N VAL A 270 -14.15 -3.89 -4.98
CA VAL A 270 -13.13 -2.86 -4.75
C VAL A 270 -11.83 -3.18 -5.47
N ALA A 271 -11.36 -4.43 -5.45
CA ALA A 271 -10.18 -4.85 -6.18
C ALA A 271 -10.37 -4.65 -7.70
N LYS A 272 -11.52 -5.07 -8.24
CA LYS A 272 -11.89 -4.92 -9.66
C LYS A 272 -12.01 -3.45 -10.05
N ALA A 273 -12.65 -2.61 -9.24
CA ALA A 273 -12.76 -1.17 -9.46
C ALA A 273 -11.37 -0.52 -9.52
N MET A 274 -10.45 -0.86 -8.61
CA MET A 274 -9.10 -0.29 -8.60
C MET A 274 -8.26 -0.77 -9.77
N TYR A 275 -8.10 -2.08 -9.95
CA TYR A 275 -7.20 -2.64 -10.98
C TYR A 275 -7.78 -2.50 -12.41
N GLY A 276 -9.10 -2.53 -12.57
CA GLY A 276 -9.77 -2.32 -13.85
C GLY A 276 -9.75 -0.87 -14.34
N ASN A 277 -9.44 0.08 -13.47
CA ASN A 277 -9.44 1.52 -13.81
C ASN A 277 -8.06 2.17 -13.58
N LEU A 278 -6.97 1.45 -13.85
CA LEU A 278 -5.61 1.95 -13.59
C LEU A 278 -5.30 3.23 -14.36
N ASP A 279 -5.84 3.45 -15.55
CA ASP A 279 -5.61 4.69 -16.32
C ASP A 279 -6.25 5.90 -15.65
N TYR A 280 -7.41 5.73 -15.06
CA TYR A 280 -8.03 6.77 -14.22
C TYR A 280 -7.22 7.01 -12.94
N MET A 281 -6.78 5.95 -12.27
CA MET A 281 -5.96 6.04 -11.05
C MET A 281 -4.61 6.73 -11.32
N LYS A 282 -3.98 6.48 -12.48
CA LYS A 282 -2.71 7.13 -12.91
C LYS A 282 -2.84 8.64 -13.07
N LYS A 283 -4.00 9.13 -13.52
CA LYS A 283 -4.27 10.58 -13.64
C LYS A 283 -4.33 11.26 -12.27
N LEU A 284 -4.80 10.56 -11.25
CA LEU A 284 -4.91 11.06 -9.88
C LEU A 284 -3.59 10.96 -9.11
N ASN A 285 -2.86 9.88 -9.33
CA ASN A 285 -1.57 9.65 -8.70
C ASN A 285 -0.63 8.91 -9.68
N PRO A 286 0.44 9.58 -10.18
CA PRO A 286 1.38 8.99 -11.13
C PRO A 286 2.03 7.68 -10.69
N ASN A 287 2.07 7.39 -9.38
CA ASN A 287 2.61 6.15 -8.85
C ASN A 287 1.81 4.91 -9.26
N PHE A 288 0.55 5.09 -9.63
CA PHE A 288 -0.26 4.01 -10.20
C PHE A 288 0.26 3.48 -11.55
N LYS A 289 1.20 4.15 -12.21
CA LYS A 289 1.93 3.58 -13.37
C LYS A 289 2.66 2.27 -13.03
N ARG A 290 2.94 2.02 -11.76
CA ARG A 290 3.63 0.82 -11.27
C ARG A 290 2.72 -0.21 -10.63
N VAL A 291 1.44 0.11 -10.47
CA VAL A 291 0.46 -0.81 -9.91
C VAL A 291 0.11 -1.89 -10.93
N ASN A 292 0.20 -3.13 -10.51
CA ASN A 292 -0.19 -4.30 -11.29
C ASN A 292 -0.59 -5.44 -10.34
N THR A 293 -1.27 -6.43 -10.88
CA THR A 293 -1.76 -7.58 -10.11
C THR A 293 -0.63 -8.47 -9.60
N LYS A 294 0.53 -8.52 -10.29
CA LYS A 294 1.71 -9.30 -9.86
C LYS A 294 2.22 -8.87 -8.48
N SER A 295 2.14 -7.56 -8.15
CA SER A 295 2.52 -7.09 -6.80
C SER A 295 1.65 -7.68 -5.70
N ALA A 296 0.39 -8.01 -6.01
CA ALA A 296 -0.55 -8.60 -5.06
C ALA A 296 -0.33 -10.09 -4.81
N THR A 297 0.55 -10.75 -5.58
CA THR A 297 0.89 -12.17 -5.36
C THR A 297 2.10 -12.35 -4.44
N GLN A 298 2.81 -11.27 -4.10
CA GLN A 298 3.97 -11.34 -3.20
C GLN A 298 3.55 -11.62 -1.75
N ASP A 299 4.45 -12.26 -1.01
CA ASP A 299 4.32 -12.37 0.44
C ASP A 299 4.72 -11.04 1.09
N LEU A 300 3.73 -10.32 1.58
CA LEU A 300 3.88 -9.04 2.27
C LEU A 300 3.71 -9.17 3.80
N GLY A 301 3.84 -10.38 4.34
CA GLY A 301 3.70 -10.64 5.77
C GLY A 301 2.24 -10.63 6.27
N ALA A 302 1.26 -10.69 5.38
CA ALA A 302 -0.16 -10.75 5.70
C ALA A 302 -0.95 -11.53 4.64
N LYS A 303 -1.99 -12.25 5.07
CA LYS A 303 -2.83 -13.04 4.17
C LYS A 303 -3.70 -12.14 3.29
N ARG A 304 -3.91 -12.55 2.03
CA ARG A 304 -4.88 -11.93 1.13
C ARG A 304 -6.31 -12.25 1.56
N HIS A 305 -7.23 -11.31 1.35
CA HIS A 305 -8.65 -11.57 1.49
C HIS A 305 -9.16 -12.44 0.34
N ARG A 306 -10.16 -13.30 0.60
CA ARG A 306 -10.74 -14.19 -0.41
C ARG A 306 -11.27 -13.45 -1.64
N GLY A 307 -11.85 -12.25 -1.48
CA GLY A 307 -12.30 -11.41 -2.60
C GLY A 307 -11.17 -10.92 -3.51
N LEU A 308 -9.99 -10.55 -2.93
CA LEU A 308 -8.80 -10.26 -3.72
C LEU A 308 -8.30 -11.51 -4.45
N THR A 309 -8.25 -12.66 -3.77
CA THR A 309 -7.83 -13.93 -4.37
C THR A 309 -8.74 -14.32 -5.55
N LYS A 310 -10.07 -14.15 -5.41
CA LYS A 310 -11.03 -14.37 -6.49
C LYS A 310 -10.73 -13.50 -7.71
N TYR A 311 -10.52 -12.19 -7.50
CA TYR A 311 -10.18 -11.29 -8.59
C TYR A 311 -8.85 -11.65 -9.28
N LEU A 312 -7.80 -11.97 -8.51
CA LEU A 312 -6.49 -12.33 -9.06
C LEU A 312 -6.56 -13.61 -9.90
N LYS A 313 -7.38 -14.60 -9.51
CA LYS A 313 -7.65 -15.80 -10.32
C LYS A 313 -8.39 -15.46 -11.61
N GLU A 314 -9.39 -14.59 -11.56
CA GLU A 314 -10.17 -14.16 -12.75
C GLU A 314 -9.26 -13.53 -13.82
N VAL A 315 -8.23 -12.77 -13.39
CA VAL A 315 -7.31 -12.10 -14.32
C VAL A 315 -6.03 -12.89 -14.61
N GLY A 316 -5.95 -14.15 -14.18
CA GLY A 316 -4.80 -15.04 -14.44
C GLY A 316 -3.51 -14.61 -13.73
N ALA A 317 -3.60 -13.92 -12.60
CA ALA A 317 -2.44 -13.51 -11.82
C ALA A 317 -2.08 -14.52 -10.70
N LEU A 318 -3.00 -15.44 -10.38
CA LEU A 318 -2.84 -16.59 -9.47
C LEU A 318 -3.29 -17.86 -10.15
#